data_2eb29c83adf9d53b97b7c97b76b4f64c
#
_entry.id   2eb29c83adf9d53b97b7c97b76b4f64c
#
_cell.length_a   1.000
_cell.length_b   1.000
_cell.length_c   1.000
_cell.angle_alpha   90.00
_cell.angle_beta   90.00
_cell.angle_gamma   90.00
#
_symmetry.space_group_name_H-M   'P 1'
#
loop_
_entity.id
_entity.type
_entity.pdbx_description
1 polymer ?
#
loop_
_entity_poly.entity_id
_entity_poly.type
_entity_poly.pdbx_seq_one_letter_code
_entity_poly.pdbx_strand_id
1 'polypeptide(L)'
;QRQHLELTRGLAQRFNARFGETFVVPEPLIVKDTAKIKDLQDPTSKMSKSLPTGCVMLLDDPKKIAKKIKSAVTDSETVVRFDPVNKPGVSNLLTMLSVLTDRSIPDLEKHYEGSMYGPLKTDVADAVVSFATSYQARTNEFLEDPAELRRLMDLGAQKARTVATQTLSAVYD
;
A
#
# COMPACT_ATOMS: atom_id res chain seq x y z
N GLN A 1 -3.83 0.94 9.96
CA GLN A 1 -3.31 1.57 11.22
C GLN A 1 -4.36 2.44 11.95
N ARG A 2 -5.65 2.37 11.54
CA ARG A 2 -6.70 3.21 12.14
C ARG A 2 -6.81 3.03 13.66
N GLN A 3 -6.81 1.78 14.13
CA GLN A 3 -6.92 1.48 15.57
C GLN A 3 -5.74 2.05 16.38
N HIS A 4 -4.52 1.99 15.85
CA HIS A 4 -3.36 2.59 16.51
C HIS A 4 -3.48 4.12 16.59
N LEU A 5 -4.00 4.75 15.53
CA LEU A 5 -4.21 6.18 15.50
C LEU A 5 -5.29 6.62 16.49
N GLU A 6 -6.41 5.87 16.60
CA GLU A 6 -7.45 6.13 17.59
C GLU A 6 -6.93 6.00 19.04
N LEU A 7 -6.06 5.01 19.29
CA LEU A 7 -5.38 4.91 20.58
C LEU A 7 -4.49 6.13 20.86
N THR A 8 -3.70 6.55 19.88
CA THR A 8 -2.83 7.74 19.98
C THR A 8 -3.64 8.99 20.25
N ARG A 9 -4.77 9.18 19.57
CA ARG A 9 -5.71 10.28 19.79
C ARG A 9 -6.24 10.27 21.23
N GLY A 10 -6.70 9.12 21.70
CA GLY A 10 -7.20 8.97 23.07
C GLY A 10 -6.16 9.27 24.15
N LEU A 11 -4.90 8.90 23.91
CA LEU A 11 -3.80 9.24 24.82
C LEU A 11 -3.51 10.74 24.81
N ALA A 12 -3.44 11.38 23.65
CA ALA A 12 -3.22 12.81 23.52
C ALA A 12 -4.33 13.62 24.19
N GLN A 13 -5.59 13.25 23.98
CA GLN A 13 -6.74 13.91 24.61
C GLN A 13 -6.74 13.77 26.15
N ARG A 14 -6.41 12.59 26.69
CA ARG A 14 -6.32 12.38 28.13
C ARG A 14 -5.19 13.18 28.76
N PHE A 15 -4.06 13.26 28.07
CA PHE A 15 -2.92 14.06 28.53
C PHE A 15 -3.32 15.54 28.58
N ASN A 16 -3.84 16.07 27.48
CA ASN A 16 -4.27 17.46 27.38
C ASN A 16 -5.32 17.84 28.44
N ALA A 17 -6.29 16.94 28.70
CA ALA A 17 -7.32 17.15 29.72
C ALA A 17 -6.75 17.22 31.14
N ARG A 18 -5.61 16.53 31.40
CA ARG A 18 -5.02 16.48 32.74
C ARG A 18 -3.93 17.54 32.96
N PHE A 19 -3.15 17.84 31.94
CA PHE A 19 -1.93 18.65 32.06
C PHE A 19 -1.96 19.94 31.24
N GLY A 20 -3.05 20.20 30.48
CA GLY A 20 -3.17 21.34 29.58
C GLY A 20 -2.87 20.99 28.12
N GLU A 21 -3.21 21.89 27.21
CA GLU A 21 -3.09 21.74 25.75
C GLU A 21 -1.61 21.61 25.32
N THR A 22 -1.11 20.39 25.27
CA THR A 22 0.29 20.05 24.95
C THR A 22 0.41 19.34 23.61
N PHE A 23 -0.46 18.35 23.33
CA PHE A 23 -0.44 17.59 22.10
C PHE A 23 -1.44 18.09 21.09
N VAL A 24 -1.01 18.20 19.83
CA VAL A 24 -1.95 18.27 18.70
C VAL A 24 -2.57 16.88 18.49
N VAL A 25 -3.87 16.77 18.63
CA VAL A 25 -4.58 15.49 18.43
C VAL A 25 -4.58 15.16 16.93
N PRO A 26 -3.93 14.06 16.48
CA PRO A 26 -3.79 13.78 15.06
C PRO A 26 -5.11 13.34 14.43
N GLU A 27 -5.35 13.74 13.18
CA GLU A 27 -6.50 13.30 12.39
C GLU A 27 -6.12 12.16 11.43
N PRO A 28 -7.02 11.15 11.24
CA PRO A 28 -6.73 10.04 10.36
C PRO A 28 -6.79 10.44 8.88
N LEU A 29 -5.68 10.26 8.18
CA LEU A 29 -5.66 10.33 6.72
C LEU A 29 -5.84 8.91 6.16
N ILE A 30 -7.03 8.59 5.65
CA ILE A 30 -7.37 7.27 5.11
C ILE A 30 -7.73 7.41 3.65
N VAL A 31 -6.91 6.82 2.78
CA VAL A 31 -7.20 6.70 1.36
C VAL A 31 -8.18 5.54 1.16
N LYS A 32 -9.39 5.82 0.69
CA LYS A 32 -10.49 4.84 0.64
C LYS A 32 -10.24 3.73 -0.39
N ASP A 33 -9.74 4.08 -1.57
CA ASP A 33 -9.72 3.19 -2.74
C ASP A 33 -8.57 2.17 -2.71
N THR A 34 -7.48 2.46 -1.98
CA THR A 34 -6.29 1.59 -1.90
C THR A 34 -6.03 1.03 -0.51
N ALA A 35 -6.95 1.25 0.42
CA ALA A 35 -6.73 0.93 1.83
C ALA A 35 -6.47 -0.56 2.12
N LYS A 36 -6.83 -1.48 1.21
CA LYS A 36 -6.74 -2.93 1.44
C LYS A 36 -6.46 -3.71 0.16
N ILE A 37 -5.21 -3.75 -0.27
CA ILE A 37 -4.80 -4.76 -1.26
C ILE A 37 -4.87 -6.14 -0.61
N LYS A 38 -5.51 -7.08 -1.29
CA LYS A 38 -5.75 -8.43 -0.82
C LYS A 38 -4.63 -9.38 -1.22
N ASP A 39 -4.49 -10.47 -0.47
CA ASP A 39 -3.56 -11.55 -0.80
C ASP A 39 -3.94 -12.20 -2.14
N LEU A 40 -2.94 -12.56 -2.94
CA LEU A 40 -3.18 -13.11 -4.29
C LEU A 40 -3.64 -14.58 -4.26
N GLN A 41 -3.37 -15.31 -3.18
CA GLN A 41 -3.80 -16.71 -3.04
C GLN A 41 -5.06 -16.85 -2.18
N ASP A 42 -5.28 -15.90 -1.27
CA ASP A 42 -6.49 -15.79 -0.46
C ASP A 42 -7.06 -14.35 -0.52
N PRO A 43 -7.86 -14.02 -1.53
CA PRO A 43 -8.37 -12.67 -1.71
C PRO A 43 -9.41 -12.23 -0.66
N THR A 44 -9.74 -13.06 0.31
CA THR A 44 -10.52 -12.67 1.49
C THR A 44 -9.65 -12.00 2.54
N SER A 45 -8.37 -12.34 2.60
CA SER A 45 -7.38 -11.83 3.53
C SER A 45 -6.63 -10.61 2.98
N LYS A 46 -6.05 -9.79 3.87
CA LYS A 46 -5.16 -8.69 3.48
C LYS A 46 -3.79 -9.23 3.10
N MET A 47 -3.19 -8.71 2.02
CA MET A 47 -1.81 -9.03 1.65
C MET A 47 -0.85 -8.78 2.81
N SER A 48 -0.01 -9.78 3.12
CA SER A 48 0.92 -9.72 4.25
C SER A 48 2.27 -10.32 3.91
N LYS A 49 3.34 -9.68 4.37
CA LYS A 49 4.72 -10.19 4.25
C LYS A 49 4.92 -11.53 4.97
N SER A 50 4.11 -11.81 5.99
CA SER A 50 4.15 -13.07 6.72
C SER A 50 3.63 -14.26 5.91
N LEU A 51 2.89 -14.00 4.81
CA LEU A 51 2.39 -15.00 3.86
C LEU A 51 2.98 -14.72 2.47
N PRO A 52 4.24 -15.08 2.23
CA PRO A 52 4.98 -14.62 1.05
C PRO A 52 4.46 -15.19 -0.28
N THR A 53 3.68 -16.28 -0.25
CA THR A 53 3.13 -16.92 -1.45
C THR A 53 2.14 -16.01 -2.17
N GLY A 54 1.25 -15.37 -1.42
CA GLY A 54 0.23 -14.44 -1.94
C GLY A 54 0.65 -12.97 -1.90
N CYS A 55 1.88 -12.68 -1.44
CA CYS A 55 2.39 -11.32 -1.31
C CYS A 55 3.36 -10.96 -2.43
N VAL A 56 3.16 -9.80 -3.04
CA VAL A 56 4.13 -9.19 -3.96
C VAL A 56 5.15 -8.40 -3.14
N MET A 57 6.41 -8.80 -3.24
CA MET A 57 7.53 -8.05 -2.67
C MET A 57 8.14 -7.18 -3.77
N LEU A 58 8.20 -5.87 -3.56
CA LEU A 58 8.66 -4.92 -4.58
C LEU A 58 10.11 -5.12 -5.03
N LEU A 59 10.93 -5.78 -4.19
CA LEU A 59 12.32 -6.14 -4.52
C LEU A 59 12.48 -7.57 -5.04
N ASP A 60 11.40 -8.33 -5.25
CA ASP A 60 11.45 -9.62 -5.94
C ASP A 60 11.84 -9.44 -7.42
N ASP A 61 12.41 -10.49 -8.00
CA ASP A 61 12.68 -10.53 -9.45
C ASP A 61 11.39 -10.26 -10.25
N PRO A 62 11.43 -9.43 -11.32
CA PRO A 62 10.27 -9.09 -12.14
C PRO A 62 9.50 -10.31 -12.67
N LYS A 63 10.19 -11.38 -13.06
CA LYS A 63 9.54 -12.63 -13.54
C LYS A 63 8.78 -13.32 -12.40
N LYS A 64 9.32 -13.27 -11.17
CA LYS A 64 8.66 -13.82 -9.99
C LYS A 64 7.41 -13.01 -9.62
N ILE A 65 7.48 -11.68 -9.71
CA ILE A 65 6.32 -10.79 -9.52
C ILE A 65 5.22 -11.15 -10.54
N ALA A 66 5.56 -11.16 -11.84
CA ALA A 66 4.62 -11.50 -12.89
C ALA A 66 3.98 -12.88 -12.70
N LYS A 67 4.77 -13.89 -12.33
CA LYS A 67 4.27 -15.25 -12.05
C LYS A 67 3.27 -15.26 -10.90
N LYS A 68 3.54 -14.58 -9.80
CA LYS A 68 2.62 -14.49 -8.66
C LYS A 68 1.27 -13.89 -9.08
N ILE A 69 1.28 -12.79 -9.85
CA ILE A 69 0.05 -12.13 -10.29
C ILE A 69 -0.73 -13.01 -11.26
N LYS A 70 -0.06 -13.62 -12.24
CA LYS A 70 -0.71 -14.52 -13.21
C LYS A 70 -1.33 -15.75 -12.53
N SER A 71 -0.78 -16.19 -11.39
CA SER A 71 -1.31 -17.30 -10.58
C SER A 71 -2.31 -16.85 -9.50
N ALA A 72 -2.69 -15.56 -9.45
CA ALA A 72 -3.65 -15.08 -8.46
C ALA A 72 -4.97 -15.84 -8.54
N VAL A 73 -5.54 -16.16 -7.37
CA VAL A 73 -6.83 -16.86 -7.28
C VAL A 73 -7.96 -15.94 -7.73
N THR A 74 -8.79 -16.46 -8.62
CA THR A 74 -10.01 -15.84 -9.11
C THR A 74 -11.16 -16.87 -9.03
N ASP A 75 -12.41 -16.40 -9.12
CA ASP A 75 -13.57 -17.29 -9.17
C ASP A 75 -13.60 -18.15 -10.44
N SER A 76 -14.58 -19.07 -10.54
CA SER A 76 -14.75 -19.99 -11.66
C SER A 76 -15.52 -19.40 -12.85
N GLU A 77 -16.00 -18.16 -12.73
CA GLU A 77 -16.64 -17.45 -13.84
C GLU A 77 -15.60 -16.90 -14.83
N THR A 78 -16.06 -16.31 -15.91
CA THR A 78 -15.18 -15.72 -16.93
C THR A 78 -15.36 -14.21 -17.08
N VAL A 79 -16.36 -13.64 -16.41
CA VAL A 79 -16.74 -12.22 -16.55
C VAL A 79 -15.90 -11.34 -15.62
N VAL A 80 -15.18 -10.40 -16.20
CA VAL A 80 -14.45 -9.38 -15.46
C VAL A 80 -15.44 -8.33 -14.94
N ARG A 81 -15.73 -8.38 -13.63
CA ARG A 81 -16.65 -7.47 -12.94
C ARG A 81 -16.13 -7.18 -11.54
N PHE A 82 -16.28 -5.94 -11.12
CA PHE A 82 -15.95 -5.52 -9.77
C PHE A 82 -17.07 -5.86 -8.80
N ASP A 83 -16.84 -6.88 -8.00
CA ASP A 83 -17.75 -7.35 -6.96
C ASP A 83 -16.88 -7.87 -5.78
N PRO A 84 -16.56 -7.02 -4.81
CA PRO A 84 -15.68 -7.41 -3.70
C PRO A 84 -16.21 -8.54 -2.83
N VAL A 85 -17.51 -8.86 -2.90
CA VAL A 85 -18.16 -9.91 -2.11
C VAL A 85 -18.09 -11.24 -2.85
N ASN A 86 -18.54 -11.28 -4.11
CA ASN A 86 -18.64 -12.53 -4.87
C ASN A 86 -17.40 -12.80 -5.75
N LYS A 87 -16.65 -11.74 -6.11
CA LYS A 87 -15.45 -11.79 -6.97
C LYS A 87 -14.25 -11.09 -6.32
N PRO A 88 -13.86 -11.44 -5.08
CA PRO A 88 -12.83 -10.71 -4.35
C PRO A 88 -11.47 -10.71 -5.07
N GLY A 89 -11.10 -11.81 -5.74
CA GLY A 89 -9.86 -11.92 -6.49
C GLY A 89 -9.82 -11.00 -7.71
N VAL A 90 -10.87 -11.02 -8.53
CA VAL A 90 -10.99 -10.15 -9.72
C VAL A 90 -11.06 -8.68 -9.30
N SER A 91 -11.83 -8.36 -8.26
CA SER A 91 -11.94 -7.01 -7.71
C SER A 91 -10.60 -6.48 -7.18
N ASN A 92 -9.79 -7.35 -6.55
CA ASN A 92 -8.44 -6.99 -6.12
C ASN A 92 -7.52 -6.67 -7.30
N LEU A 93 -7.55 -7.48 -8.36
CA LEU A 93 -6.76 -7.24 -9.58
C LEU A 93 -7.19 -5.94 -10.28
N LEU A 94 -8.50 -5.69 -10.41
CA LEU A 94 -9.03 -4.44 -10.95
C LEU A 94 -8.60 -3.22 -10.12
N THR A 95 -8.64 -3.34 -8.79
CA THR A 95 -8.16 -2.27 -7.89
C THR A 95 -6.68 -1.96 -8.10
N MET A 96 -5.84 -3.01 -8.18
CA MET A 96 -4.41 -2.84 -8.44
C MET A 96 -4.17 -2.14 -9.78
N LEU A 97 -4.84 -2.57 -10.84
CA LEU A 97 -4.69 -1.99 -12.17
C LEU A 97 -5.18 -0.54 -12.22
N SER A 98 -6.33 -0.26 -11.63
CA SER A 98 -6.91 1.09 -11.55
C SER A 98 -5.93 2.08 -10.92
N VAL A 99 -5.35 1.72 -9.79
CA VAL A 99 -4.39 2.57 -9.06
C VAL A 99 -3.08 2.79 -9.83
N LEU A 100 -2.58 1.74 -10.49
CA LEU A 100 -1.30 1.81 -11.21
C LEU A 100 -1.41 2.50 -12.58
N THR A 101 -2.61 2.54 -13.15
CA THR A 101 -2.85 3.12 -14.49
C THR A 101 -3.69 4.38 -14.49
N ASP A 102 -4.16 4.82 -13.31
CA ASP A 102 -5.09 5.96 -13.13
C ASP A 102 -6.37 5.83 -13.97
N ARG A 103 -6.82 4.59 -14.23
CA ARG A 103 -8.07 4.28 -14.93
C ARG A 103 -9.16 3.94 -13.94
N SER A 104 -10.38 4.41 -14.19
CA SER A 104 -11.52 4.09 -13.32
C SER A 104 -11.92 2.61 -13.43
N ILE A 105 -12.49 2.05 -12.36
CA ILE A 105 -12.99 0.66 -12.37
C ILE A 105 -14.03 0.44 -13.48
N PRO A 106 -15.03 1.32 -13.70
CA PRO A 106 -15.96 1.17 -14.81
C PRO A 106 -15.31 1.13 -16.19
N ASP A 107 -14.26 1.95 -16.43
CA ASP A 107 -13.53 1.93 -17.70
C ASP A 107 -12.77 0.62 -17.90
N LEU A 108 -12.23 0.05 -16.82
CA LEU A 108 -11.57 -1.25 -16.86
C LEU A 108 -12.58 -2.39 -17.12
N GLU A 109 -13.72 -2.39 -16.45
CA GLU A 109 -14.79 -3.37 -16.71
C GLU A 109 -15.22 -3.34 -18.17
N LYS A 110 -15.46 -2.16 -18.71
CA LYS A 110 -15.80 -1.98 -20.14
C LYS A 110 -14.68 -2.46 -21.07
N HIS A 111 -13.42 -2.20 -20.71
CA HIS A 111 -12.26 -2.64 -21.50
C HIS A 111 -12.15 -4.15 -21.59
N TYR A 112 -12.48 -4.87 -20.51
CA TYR A 112 -12.44 -6.33 -20.48
C TYR A 112 -13.79 -6.99 -20.77
N GLU A 113 -14.78 -6.26 -21.24
CA GLU A 113 -16.06 -6.83 -21.61
C GLU A 113 -15.89 -7.95 -22.66
N GLY A 114 -16.44 -9.12 -22.39
CA GLY A 114 -16.27 -10.32 -23.21
C GLY A 114 -14.91 -11.01 -23.12
N SER A 115 -13.97 -10.47 -22.33
CA SER A 115 -12.67 -11.09 -22.10
C SER A 115 -12.68 -12.02 -20.90
N MET A 116 -11.84 -13.07 -20.95
CA MET A 116 -11.54 -13.92 -19.79
C MET A 116 -10.53 -13.23 -18.86
N TYR A 117 -10.21 -13.86 -17.70
CA TYR A 117 -9.28 -13.30 -16.71
C TYR A 117 -7.80 -13.24 -17.14
N GLY A 118 -7.41 -14.00 -18.18
CA GLY A 118 -6.04 -14.04 -18.68
C GLY A 118 -5.47 -12.66 -19.07
N PRO A 119 -6.15 -11.90 -19.96
CA PRO A 119 -5.75 -10.55 -20.31
C PRO A 119 -5.63 -9.63 -19.10
N LEU A 120 -6.63 -9.58 -18.21
CA LEU A 120 -6.59 -8.80 -16.97
C LEU A 120 -5.34 -9.13 -16.13
N LYS A 121 -5.08 -10.43 -15.89
CA LYS A 121 -3.92 -10.87 -15.10
C LYS A 121 -2.60 -10.47 -15.77
N THR A 122 -2.55 -10.45 -17.08
CA THR A 122 -1.37 -10.03 -17.83
C THR A 122 -1.13 -8.53 -17.67
N ASP A 123 -2.14 -7.70 -17.88
CA ASP A 123 -2.03 -6.26 -17.77
C ASP A 123 -1.71 -5.82 -16.34
N VAL A 124 -2.30 -6.48 -15.33
CA VAL A 124 -1.94 -6.25 -13.92
C VAL A 124 -0.48 -6.63 -13.65
N ALA A 125 -0.03 -7.77 -14.20
CA ALA A 125 1.36 -8.20 -14.03
C ALA A 125 2.34 -7.19 -14.65
N ASP A 126 2.05 -6.71 -15.84
CA ASP A 126 2.88 -5.74 -16.56
C ASP A 126 2.91 -4.39 -15.83
N ALA A 127 1.77 -3.90 -15.35
CA ALA A 127 1.68 -2.66 -14.58
C ALA A 127 2.47 -2.75 -13.26
N VAL A 128 2.32 -3.85 -12.51
CA VAL A 128 3.04 -4.05 -11.24
C VAL A 128 4.53 -4.24 -11.47
N VAL A 129 4.94 -4.96 -12.50
CA VAL A 129 6.36 -5.13 -12.85
C VAL A 129 6.98 -3.79 -13.25
N SER A 130 6.30 -2.99 -14.07
CA SER A 130 6.76 -1.64 -14.43
C SER A 130 6.98 -0.76 -13.21
N PHE A 131 6.01 -0.74 -12.30
CA PHE A 131 6.11 -0.01 -11.04
C PHE A 131 7.26 -0.53 -10.17
N ALA A 132 7.35 -1.85 -9.97
CA ALA A 132 8.41 -2.45 -9.16
C ALA A 132 9.81 -2.19 -9.75
N THR A 133 9.97 -2.25 -11.06
CA THR A 133 11.26 -1.99 -11.73
C THR A 133 11.71 -0.54 -11.51
N SER A 134 10.81 0.43 -11.66
CA SER A 134 11.10 1.84 -11.36
C SER A 134 11.48 2.05 -9.90
N TYR A 135 10.75 1.40 -8.99
CA TYR A 135 11.05 1.44 -7.55
C TYR A 135 12.42 0.81 -7.24
N GLN A 136 12.74 -0.34 -7.85
CA GLN A 136 14.03 -1.03 -7.68
C GLN A 136 15.19 -0.19 -8.18
N ALA A 137 15.06 0.43 -9.36
CA ALA A 137 16.08 1.32 -9.91
C ALA A 137 16.38 2.46 -8.93
N ARG A 138 15.35 3.13 -8.42
CA ARG A 138 15.52 4.22 -7.46
C ARG A 138 16.11 3.74 -6.12
N THR A 139 15.73 2.55 -5.67
CA THR A 139 16.30 1.94 -4.45
C THR A 139 17.79 1.65 -4.63
N ASN A 140 18.19 1.11 -5.78
CA ASN A 140 19.58 0.79 -6.08
C ASN A 140 20.46 2.04 -6.14
N GLU A 141 19.98 3.15 -6.72
CA GLU A 141 20.69 4.44 -6.70
C GLU A 141 21.10 4.85 -5.27
N PHE A 142 20.19 4.69 -4.30
CA PHE A 142 20.52 5.01 -2.90
C PHE A 142 21.43 3.98 -2.24
N LEU A 143 21.34 2.70 -2.64
CA LEU A 143 22.22 1.65 -2.10
C LEU A 143 23.64 1.74 -2.65
N GLU A 144 23.81 2.27 -3.87
CA GLU A 144 25.10 2.51 -4.51
C GLU A 144 25.82 3.73 -3.94
N ASP A 145 25.10 4.68 -3.31
CA ASP A 145 25.67 5.84 -2.61
C ASP A 145 25.25 5.87 -1.12
N PRO A 146 25.91 5.07 -0.27
CA PRO A 146 25.64 5.05 1.16
C PRO A 146 25.88 6.39 1.88
N ALA A 147 26.73 7.25 1.33
CA ALA A 147 27.01 8.55 1.91
C ALA A 147 25.81 9.49 1.73
N GLU A 148 25.26 9.54 0.52
CA GLU A 148 24.06 10.33 0.23
C GLU A 148 22.83 9.77 0.97
N LEU A 149 22.66 8.43 1.02
CA LEU A 149 21.61 7.81 1.80
C LEU A 149 21.68 8.25 3.28
N ARG A 150 22.86 8.20 3.88
CA ARG A 150 23.07 8.65 5.27
C ARG A 150 22.76 10.12 5.43
N ARG A 151 23.24 10.97 4.52
CA ARG A 151 22.95 12.41 4.53
C ARG A 151 21.43 12.71 4.51
N LEU A 152 20.67 12.01 3.69
CA LEU A 152 19.21 12.16 3.62
C LEU A 152 18.53 11.68 4.89
N MET A 153 18.98 10.57 5.47
CA MET A 153 18.48 10.07 6.74
C MET A 153 18.75 11.05 7.89
N ASP A 154 19.96 11.61 7.96
CA ASP A 154 20.36 12.59 8.98
C ASP A 154 19.55 13.88 8.86
N LEU A 155 19.31 14.35 7.62
CA LEU A 155 18.45 15.51 7.36
C LEU A 155 17.01 15.27 7.82
N GLY A 156 16.47 14.09 7.53
CA GLY A 156 15.13 13.66 7.99
C GLY A 156 15.05 13.57 9.51
N ALA A 157 16.05 12.96 10.14
CA ALA A 157 16.15 12.85 11.59
C ALA A 157 16.25 14.22 12.27
N GLN A 158 17.02 15.16 11.68
CA GLN A 158 17.14 16.52 12.20
C GLN A 158 15.79 17.26 12.16
N LYS A 159 15.06 17.19 11.05
CA LYS A 159 13.71 17.78 10.92
C LYS A 159 12.74 17.21 11.96
N ALA A 160 12.71 15.88 12.09
CA ALA A 160 11.85 15.21 13.06
C ALA A 160 12.24 15.60 14.52
N ARG A 161 13.52 15.66 14.82
CA ARG A 161 14.04 16.03 16.15
C ARG A 161 13.67 17.46 16.53
N THR A 162 13.69 18.40 15.59
CA THR A 162 13.31 19.80 15.84
C THR A 162 11.87 19.88 16.35
N VAL A 163 10.93 19.18 15.73
CA VAL A 163 9.52 19.15 16.15
C VAL A 163 9.35 18.36 17.45
N ALA A 164 9.95 17.18 17.53
CA ALA A 164 9.80 16.29 18.68
C ALA A 164 10.37 16.89 19.97
N THR A 165 11.49 17.60 19.91
CA THR A 165 12.10 18.23 21.09
C THR A 165 11.19 19.30 21.68
N GLN A 166 10.54 20.12 20.87
CA GLN A 166 9.60 21.13 21.35
C GLN A 166 8.42 20.50 22.09
N THR A 167 7.82 19.45 21.51
CA THR A 167 6.71 18.74 22.14
C THR A 167 7.18 18.02 23.42
N LEU A 168 8.36 17.40 23.38
CA LEU A 168 8.90 16.69 24.54
C LEU A 168 9.21 17.62 25.72
N SER A 169 9.78 18.81 25.48
CA SER A 169 9.93 19.83 26.50
C SER A 169 8.60 20.18 27.16
N ALA A 170 7.59 20.51 26.35
CA ALA A 170 6.26 20.87 26.88
C ALA A 170 5.56 19.73 27.64
N VAL A 171 5.99 18.49 27.48
CA VAL A 171 5.48 17.33 28.26
C VAL A 171 6.12 17.25 29.64
N TYR A 172 7.39 17.71 29.79
CA TYR A 172 8.14 17.64 31.05
C TYR A 172 8.04 18.92 31.89
N ASP A 173 7.65 20.04 31.32
CA ASP A 173 7.38 21.30 31.99
C ASP A 173 6.01 21.27 32.70
#